data_93c7535d04a3b07a50d5b318f94fa13d
#
_entry.id   93c7535d04a3b07a50d5b318f94fa13d
#
_cell.length_a   1.000
_cell.length_b   1.000
_cell.length_c   1.000
_cell.angle_alpha   90.00
_cell.angle_beta   90.00
_cell.angle_gamma   90.00
#
_symmetry.space_group_name_H-M   'P 1'
#
loop_
_entity.id
_entity.type
_entity.pdbx_description
1 polymer ?
#
loop_
_entity_poly.entity_id
_entity_poly.type
_entity_poly.pdbx_seq_one_letter_code
_entity_poly.pdbx_strand_id
1 'polypeptide(L)' 'ALIACITAENEPSIAFHQSLGFRKVSHFREVGRKFHRWLDVDDLELIL' A
#
# COMPACT_ATOMS: atom_id res chain seq x y z
N ALA A 1 -0.56 -10.01 -13.04
CA ALA A 1 -1.01 -9.07 -12.02
C ALA A 1 0.11 -8.10 -11.63
N LEU A 2 -0.25 -6.91 -11.21
CA LEU A 2 0.67 -5.90 -10.70
C LEU A 2 0.43 -5.73 -9.21
N ILE A 3 1.52 -5.64 -8.44
CA ILE A 3 1.44 -5.43 -7.00
C ILE A 3 2.11 -4.11 -6.64
N ALA A 4 1.42 -3.27 -5.89
CA ALA A 4 1.96 -2.04 -5.36
C ALA A 4 2.03 -2.13 -3.83
N CYS A 5 3.20 -1.95 -3.27
CA CYS A 5 3.41 -1.94 -1.82
C CYS A 5 3.53 -0.48 -1.38
N ILE A 6 2.58 -0.01 -0.60
CA ILE A 6 2.47 1.42 -0.25
C ILE A 6 2.35 1.53 1.27
N THR A 7 3.10 2.47 1.87
CA THR A 7 2.93 2.71 3.31
C THR A 7 1.50 3.17 3.59
N ALA A 8 0.89 2.62 4.65
CA ALA A 8 -0.52 2.86 4.94
C ALA A 8 -0.84 4.34 5.19
N GLU A 9 0.12 5.12 5.66
CA GLU A 9 -0.08 6.55 5.87
C GLU A 9 -0.01 7.39 4.59
N ASN A 10 0.41 6.79 3.47
CA ASN A 10 0.47 7.48 2.18
C ASN A 10 -0.88 7.39 1.46
N GLU A 11 -1.89 8.01 2.04
CA GLU A 11 -3.26 7.98 1.53
C GLU A 11 -3.40 8.48 0.09
N PRO A 12 -2.73 9.57 -0.33
CA PRO A 12 -2.83 10.01 -1.73
C PRO A 12 -2.37 8.96 -2.73
N SER A 13 -1.30 8.23 -2.42
CA SER A 13 -0.80 7.17 -3.31
C SER A 13 -1.77 5.99 -3.37
N ILE A 14 -2.34 5.60 -2.22
CA ILE A 14 -3.33 4.53 -2.17
C ILE A 14 -4.56 4.92 -3.00
N ALA A 15 -5.07 6.13 -2.81
CA ALA A 15 -6.23 6.61 -3.56
C ALA A 15 -5.95 6.67 -5.06
N PHE A 16 -4.74 7.10 -5.44
CA PHE A 16 -4.34 7.13 -6.85
C PHE A 16 -4.36 5.73 -7.47
N HIS A 17 -3.77 4.76 -6.78
CA HIS A 17 -3.76 3.38 -7.28
C HIS A 17 -5.16 2.79 -7.35
N GLN A 18 -6.00 3.07 -6.34
CA GLN A 18 -7.40 2.60 -6.35
C GLN A 18 -8.17 3.18 -7.53
N SER A 19 -7.90 4.43 -7.91
CA SER A 19 -8.55 5.05 -9.06
C SER A 19 -8.15 4.38 -10.38
N LEU A 20 -7.01 3.70 -10.41
CA LEU A 20 -6.55 2.93 -11.58
C LEU A 20 -7.10 1.49 -11.60
N GLY A 21 -7.86 1.11 -10.58
CA GLY A 21 -8.44 -0.23 -10.51
C GLY A 21 -7.72 -1.17 -9.56
N PHE A 22 -6.69 -0.72 -8.85
CA PHE A 22 -6.02 -1.53 -7.84
C PHE A 22 -6.96 -1.78 -6.65
N ARG A 23 -6.85 -2.97 -6.06
CA ARG A 23 -7.62 -3.35 -4.89
C ARG A 23 -6.67 -3.70 -3.76
N LYS A 24 -7.00 -3.26 -2.54
CA LYS A 24 -6.22 -3.62 -1.36
C LYS A 24 -6.45 -5.10 -1.05
N VAL A 25 -5.38 -5.90 -1.05
CA VAL A 25 -5.44 -7.33 -0.82
C VAL A 25 -4.79 -7.75 0.49
N SER A 26 -3.93 -6.91 1.05
CA SER A 26 -3.34 -7.19 2.36
C SER A 26 -2.88 -5.91 3.04
N HIS A 27 -2.72 -6.01 4.35
CA HIS A 27 -2.24 -4.93 5.21
C HIS A 27 -1.27 -5.55 6.22
N PHE A 28 -0.04 -5.09 6.21
CA PHE A 28 0.98 -5.56 7.14
C PHE A 28 1.27 -4.47 8.16
N ARG A 29 1.25 -4.84 9.44
CA ARG A 29 1.56 -3.91 10.51
C ARG A 29 3.05 -3.93 10.80
N GLU A 30 3.62 -2.75 11.02
CA GLU A 30 4.96 -2.59 11.55
C GLU A 30 6.03 -3.36 10.78
N VAL A 31 5.89 -3.48 9.46
CA VAL A 31 6.84 -4.20 8.61
C VAL A 31 7.91 -3.30 8.02
N GLY A 32 7.68 -1.99 8.02
CA GLY A 32 8.66 -1.00 7.56
C GLY A 32 9.06 -0.08 8.67
N ARG A 33 10.29 0.44 8.62
CA ARG A 33 10.76 1.42 9.60
C ARG A 33 11.37 2.61 8.88
N LYS A 34 10.91 3.82 9.25
CA LYS A 34 11.38 5.05 8.65
C LYS A 34 11.37 6.16 9.72
N PHE A 35 12.44 6.93 9.80
CA PHE A 35 12.56 8.03 10.78
C PHE A 35 12.25 7.60 12.21
N HIS A 36 12.78 6.43 12.60
CA HIS A 36 12.60 5.87 13.94
C HIS A 36 11.14 5.49 14.26
N ARG A 37 10.28 5.36 13.22
CA ARG A 37 8.90 4.90 13.38
C ARG A 37 8.69 3.59 12.63
N TRP A 38 7.88 2.72 13.19
CA TRP A 38 7.38 1.57 12.47
C TRP A 38 6.21 2.00 11.59
N LEU A 39 6.18 1.47 10.40
CA LEU A 39 5.15 1.79 9.41
C LEU A 39 4.38 0.55 9.00
N ASP A 40 3.07 0.71 8.83
CA ASP A 40 2.24 -0.31 8.22
C ASP A 40 2.35 -0.18 6.70
N VAL A 41 2.18 -1.30 6.00
CA VAL A 41 2.24 -1.34 4.53
C VAL A 41 0.99 -2.00 4.00
N ASP A 42 0.36 -1.36 3.01
CA ASP A 42 -0.76 -1.91 2.27
C ASP A 42 -0.27 -2.44 0.94
N ASP A 43 -0.70 -3.65 0.59
CA ASP A 43 -0.48 -4.21 -0.74
C ASP A 43 -1.74 -4.04 -1.57
N LEU A 44 -1.59 -3.48 -2.75
CA LEU A 44 -2.67 -3.29 -3.71
C LEU A 44 -2.37 -4.12 -4.95
N GLU A 45 -3.40 -4.70 -5.53
CA GLU A 45 -3.27 -5.60 -6.67
C GLU A 45 -4.14 -5.13 -7.83
N LEU A 46 -3.58 -5.14 -9.03
CA LEU A 46 -4.32 -4.95 -10.27
C LEU A 46 -4.23 -6.23 -11.09
N ILE A 47 -5.38 -6.82 -11.38
CA ILE A 47 -5.48 -7.99 -12.25
C ILE A 47 -5.58 -7.50 -13.70
N LEU A 48 -4.66 -7.98 -14.51
CA LEU A 48 -4.59 -7.62 -15.93
C LEU A 48 -5.40 -8.58 -16.79
#